data_1b5caedd425a5fe0fa21334e55536f84
#
_entry.id   1b5caedd425a5fe0fa21334e55536f84
#
_cell.length_a   1.000
_cell.length_b   1.000
_cell.length_c   1.000
_cell.angle_alpha   90.00
_cell.angle_beta   90.00
_cell.angle_gamma   90.00
#
_symmetry.space_group_name_H-M   'P 1'
#
loop_
_entity.id
_entity.type
_entity.pdbx_description
1 polymer ?
#
loop_
_entity_poly.entity_id
_entity_poly.type
_entity_poly.pdbx_seq_one_letter_code
_entity_poly.pdbx_strand_id
1 'polypeptide(L)' 'MQNTNIFELPCKFGDSIYEACNICNKVHERNVTGFKIGVGGNLILTDTKNFIFREIGTDVFFSRKDAEEQLRSGD' A
#
# COMPACT_ATOMS: atom_id res chain seq x y z
N MET A 1 -6.58 -29.86 6.77
CA MET A 1 -6.51 -29.14 6.67
C MET A 1 -6.12 -28.23 6.62
N GLN A 2 -6.22 -27.79 6.21
CA GLN A 2 -5.81 -26.91 6.08
C GLN A 2 -5.73 -25.97 6.52
N ASN A 3 -5.25 -25.58 6.59
CA ASN A 3 -5.06 -24.71 7.21
C ASN A 3 -5.35 -23.53 7.04
N THR A 4 -5.69 -23.21 7.12
CA THR A 4 -6.43 -22.01 6.92
C THR A 4 -5.91 -20.81 7.64
N ASN A 5 -4.82 -20.94 8.28
CA ASN A 5 -4.22 -19.84 9.02
C ASN A 5 -3.09 -19.20 8.27
N ILE A 6 -3.02 -19.44 6.98
CA ILE A 6 -1.99 -18.82 6.17
C ILE A 6 -2.33 -17.36 6.03
N PHE A 7 -1.43 -16.51 6.46
CA PHE A 7 -1.57 -15.08 6.33
C PHE A 7 -0.79 -14.63 5.10
N GLU A 8 -1.49 -14.07 4.14
CA GLU A 8 -0.86 -13.62 2.90
C GLU A 8 -0.59 -12.13 2.96
N LEU A 9 0.64 -11.76 2.74
CA LEU A 9 1.01 -10.35 2.66
C LEU A 9 0.66 -9.83 1.27
N PRO A 10 0.22 -8.57 1.18
CA PRO A 10 -0.20 -8.01 -0.10
C PRO A 10 0.96 -7.75 -1.05
N CYS A 11 2.16 -7.65 -0.53
CA CYS A 11 3.34 -7.38 -1.34
C CYS A 11 4.55 -7.94 -0.61
N LYS A 12 5.73 -7.73 -1.18
CA LYS A 12 6.96 -8.30 -0.65
C LYS A 12 7.93 -7.21 -0.26
N PHE A 13 8.83 -7.55 0.63
CA PHE A 13 9.96 -6.68 0.96
C PHE A 13 10.69 -6.32 -0.34
N GLY A 14 10.93 -5.05 -0.53
CA GLY A 14 11.62 -4.57 -1.72
C GLY A 14 10.72 -4.15 -2.86
N ASP A 15 9.44 -4.51 -2.78
CA ASP A 15 8.49 -4.10 -3.81
C ASP A 15 8.28 -2.60 -3.76
N SER A 16 7.85 -2.04 -4.89
CA SER A 16 7.41 -0.65 -4.93
C SER A 16 5.90 -0.59 -4.84
N ILE A 17 5.41 0.36 -4.06
CA ILE A 17 3.99 0.70 -4.05
C ILE A 17 3.87 2.17 -4.36
N TYR A 18 2.66 2.58 -4.75
CA TYR A 18 2.47 3.93 -5.31
C TYR A 18 1.34 4.62 -4.55
N GLU A 19 1.68 5.72 -3.92
CA GLU A 19 0.73 6.51 -3.14
C GLU A 19 0.16 7.62 -4.02
N ALA A 20 -1.17 7.66 -4.10
CA ALA A 20 -1.86 8.73 -4.81
C ALA A 20 -2.12 9.87 -3.84
N CYS A 21 -1.34 10.93 -3.97
CA CYS A 21 -1.43 12.08 -3.08
C CYS A 21 -2.33 13.14 -3.68
N ASN A 22 -3.53 13.30 -3.10
CA ASN A 22 -4.48 14.28 -3.60
C ASN A 22 -4.07 15.72 -3.30
N ILE A 23 -3.33 15.91 -2.23
CA ILE A 23 -2.92 17.26 -1.82
C ILE A 23 -1.93 17.82 -2.82
N CYS A 24 -0.90 17.05 -3.17
CA CYS A 24 0.09 17.51 -4.14
C CYS A 24 -0.23 17.05 -5.56
N ASN A 25 -1.29 16.27 -5.72
CA ASN A 25 -1.74 15.80 -7.03
C ASN A 25 -0.66 15.04 -7.78
N LYS A 26 0.03 14.16 -7.05
CA LYS A 26 1.14 13.40 -7.61
C LYS A 26 1.10 11.97 -7.08
N VAL A 27 1.75 11.08 -7.81
CA VAL A 27 1.98 9.72 -7.37
C VAL A 27 3.39 9.64 -6.79
N HIS A 28 3.50 9.11 -5.58
CA HIS A 28 4.79 8.92 -4.93
C HIS A 28 5.10 7.44 -4.87
N GLU A 29 6.27 7.06 -5.35
CA GLU A 29 6.72 5.69 -5.26
C GLU A 29 7.37 5.46 -3.90
N ARG A 30 6.97 4.38 -3.24
CA ARG A 30 7.49 4.02 -1.92
C ARG A 30 8.02 2.60 -1.98
N ASN A 31 9.17 2.36 -1.36
CA ASN A 31 9.75 1.02 -1.31
C ASN A 31 9.35 0.32 -0.02
N VAL A 32 8.85 -0.90 -0.15
CA VAL A 32 8.40 -1.68 1.01
C VAL A 32 9.62 -2.17 1.76
N THR A 33 9.71 -1.83 3.04
CA THR A 33 10.81 -2.25 3.89
C THR A 33 10.39 -3.28 4.93
N GLY A 34 9.10 -3.55 5.06
CA GLY A 34 8.64 -4.54 6.00
C GLY A 34 7.16 -4.43 6.25
N PHE A 35 6.73 -5.13 7.28
CA PHE A 35 5.32 -5.16 7.65
C PHE A 35 5.22 -5.20 9.17
N LYS A 36 4.15 -4.64 9.69
CA LYS A 36 3.83 -4.76 11.09
C LYS A 36 2.43 -5.35 11.21
N ILE A 37 2.36 -6.50 11.85
CA ILE A 37 1.11 -7.22 12.01
C ILE A 37 0.73 -7.14 13.46
N GLY A 38 -0.47 -6.66 13.74
CA GLY A 38 -0.86 -6.52 15.13
C GLY A 38 -2.35 -6.37 15.32
N VAL A 39 -2.73 -6.31 16.57
CA VAL A 39 -4.14 -6.25 16.96
C VAL A 39 -4.78 -4.94 16.49
N GLY A 40 -4.04 -3.87 16.50
CA GLY A 40 -4.56 -2.57 16.10
C GLY A 40 -4.64 -2.37 14.60
N GLY A 41 -4.25 -3.37 13.81
CA GLY A 41 -4.26 -3.28 12.37
C GLY A 41 -2.92 -3.70 11.81
N ASN A 42 -2.91 -3.91 10.50
CA ASN A 42 -1.71 -4.33 9.80
C ASN A 42 -1.17 -3.17 8.99
N LEU A 43 0.15 -3.02 9.00
CA LEU A 43 0.81 -1.90 8.33
C LEU A 43 1.82 -2.41 7.31
N ILE A 44 1.90 -1.68 6.20
CA ILE A 44 3.02 -1.80 5.27
C ILE A 44 4.01 -0.72 5.65
N LEU A 45 5.24 -1.13 5.94
CA LEU A 45 6.30 -0.19 6.29
C LEU A 45 7.08 0.14 5.03
N THR A 46 7.35 1.42 4.84
CA THR A 46 8.14 1.84 3.69
C THR A 46 9.30 2.71 4.14
N ASP A 47 10.13 3.10 3.18
CA ASP A 47 11.29 3.93 3.46
C ASP A 47 10.93 5.36 3.88
N THR A 48 9.67 5.74 3.78
CA THR A 48 9.24 7.10 4.11
C THR A 48 8.09 7.14 5.10
N LYS A 49 7.07 6.32 4.94
CA LYS A 49 5.95 6.30 5.87
C LYS A 49 5.27 4.94 5.84
N ASN A 50 4.36 4.74 6.78
CA ASN A 50 3.65 3.47 6.90
C ASN A 50 2.23 3.63 6.39
N PHE A 51 1.70 2.54 5.84
CA PHE A 51 0.34 2.53 5.31
C PHE A 51 -0.44 1.40 5.95
N ILE A 52 -1.70 1.67 6.29
CA ILE A 52 -2.59 0.64 6.80
C ILE A 52 -3.04 -0.21 5.62
N PHE A 53 -3.19 -1.51 5.84
CA PHE A 53 -3.60 -2.41 4.75
C PHE A 53 -4.88 -1.95 4.06
N ARG A 54 -5.80 -1.35 4.79
CA ARG A 54 -7.07 -0.94 4.20
C ARG A 54 -6.91 0.23 3.23
N GLU A 55 -5.77 0.91 3.24
CA GLU A 55 -5.50 1.99 2.29
C GLU A 55 -5.17 1.45 0.90
N ILE A 56 -4.91 0.14 0.79
CA ILE A 56 -4.65 -0.47 -0.50
C ILE A 56 -5.91 -0.36 -1.34
N GLY A 57 -5.76 0.21 -2.54
CA GLY A 57 -6.90 0.39 -3.43
C GLY A 57 -7.60 1.73 -3.29
N THR A 58 -7.26 2.51 -2.27
CA THR A 58 -7.80 3.86 -2.12
C THR A 58 -6.71 4.91 -2.15
N ASP A 59 -5.68 4.74 -1.32
CA ASP A 59 -4.58 5.69 -1.26
C ASP A 59 -3.29 5.11 -1.80
N VAL A 60 -3.16 3.80 -1.77
CA VAL A 60 -1.93 3.09 -2.14
C VAL A 60 -2.29 2.01 -3.15
N PHE A 61 -1.45 1.87 -4.17
CA PHE A 61 -1.69 0.94 -5.26
C PHE A 61 -0.41 0.20 -5.59
N PHE A 62 -0.54 -0.94 -6.28
CA PHE A 62 0.62 -1.74 -6.66
C PHE A 62 1.13 -1.40 -8.05
N SER A 63 0.47 -0.49 -8.75
CA SER A 63 0.96 0.01 -10.03
C SER A 63 0.80 1.52 -10.09
N ARG A 64 1.74 2.16 -10.77
CA ARG A 64 1.68 3.61 -10.95
C ARG A 64 0.43 4.02 -11.72
N LYS A 65 0.05 3.21 -12.69
CA LYS A 65 -1.11 3.51 -13.51
C LYS A 65 -2.38 3.58 -12.67
N ASP A 66 -2.55 2.62 -11.76
CA ASP A 66 -3.74 2.62 -10.91
C ASP A 66 -3.76 3.84 -10.00
N ALA A 67 -2.60 4.22 -9.46
CA ALA A 67 -2.52 5.40 -8.62
C ALA A 67 -2.85 6.66 -9.41
N GLU A 68 -2.36 6.74 -10.64
CA GLU A 68 -2.66 7.90 -11.48
C GLU A 68 -4.13 7.98 -11.83
N GLU A 69 -4.76 6.84 -12.06
CA GLU A 69 -6.19 6.82 -12.35
C GLU A 69 -7.00 7.28 -11.15
N GLN A 70 -6.54 6.94 -9.95
CA GLN A 70 -7.21 7.39 -8.75
C GLN A 70 -7.16 8.91 -8.64
N LEU A 71 -6.04 9.52 -8.99
CA LEU A 71 -5.93 10.97 -8.96
C LEU A 71 -6.88 11.62 -9.95
N ARG A 72 -7.00 11.03 -11.15
CA ARG A 72 -7.90 11.59 -12.16
C ARG A 72 -9.37 11.46 -11.78
N SER A 73 -9.73 10.33 -11.19
CA SER A 73 -11.14 10.10 -10.88
C SER A 73 -11.53 10.69 -9.53
N GLY A 74 -10.56 11.18 -8.76
CA GLY A 74 -10.84 11.77 -7.46
C GLY A 74 -11.29 13.22 -7.52
N ASP A 75 -11.47 13.76 -8.67
CA ASP A 75 -11.88 15.17 -8.82
C ASP A 75 -13.29 15.42 -8.33
#